data_a4fb80c3017bd1487d45fb76f90a4504
#
_entry.id   a4fb80c3017bd1487d45fb76f90a4504
#
_cell.length_a   1.000
_cell.length_b   1.000
_cell.length_c   1.000
_cell.angle_alpha   90.00
_cell.angle_beta   90.00
_cell.angle_gamma   90.00
#
_symmetry.space_group_name_H-M   'P 1'
#
loop_
_entity.id
_entity.type
_entity.pdbx_description
1 polymer ?
#
loop_
_entity_poly.entity_id
_entity_poly.type
_entity_poly.pdbx_seq_one_letter_code
_entity_poly.pdbx_strand_id
1 'polypeptide(L)'
;MKTILVTGATRGIGYATAKRLLQRGDERHLAAAQAQPHVRVIALGRNFANFELDGPNCERLPFDLRDVDAIEALCAGLPPIDVLINNAAMLTSQSFEEYSPKDRRDVIATNIEAPAELIRCLAPRMKLLLREDGICGRIINIASVAGFGGHPDVWYGASKGALLNMTKSLAKLYGPDGVMVNAVAPGPTKTSMFDQLPQSRKDEFNRLVFARRFAEADEIAKVICYLALEAPEYVNG
;
A
#
# COMPACT_ATOMS: atom_id res chain seq x y z
N MET A 1 -12.62 12.35 -11.87
CA MET A 1 -11.54 12.38 -10.86
C MET A 1 -11.57 11.07 -10.10
N LYS A 2 -10.43 10.38 -9.93
CA LYS A 2 -10.35 9.14 -9.12
C LYS A 2 -9.87 9.48 -7.71
N THR A 3 -10.55 8.96 -6.68
CA THR A 3 -10.15 9.12 -5.27
C THR A 3 -9.36 7.89 -4.82
N ILE A 4 -8.15 8.11 -4.34
CA ILE A 4 -7.21 7.06 -3.94
C ILE A 4 -6.87 7.21 -2.47
N LEU A 5 -7.14 6.18 -1.68
CA LEU A 5 -6.73 6.09 -0.28
C LEU A 5 -5.37 5.37 -0.20
N VAL A 6 -4.37 6.04 0.36
CA VAL A 6 -3.02 5.48 0.56
C VAL A 6 -2.74 5.38 2.05
N THR A 7 -2.60 4.17 2.58
CA THR A 7 -2.23 3.97 3.98
C THR A 7 -0.71 4.02 4.17
N GLY A 8 -0.24 4.53 5.31
CA GLY A 8 1.19 4.72 5.57
C GLY A 8 1.84 5.71 4.61
N ALA A 9 1.09 6.73 4.17
CA ALA A 9 1.51 7.69 3.16
C ALA A 9 2.55 8.72 3.62
N THR A 10 2.90 8.74 4.91
CA THR A 10 3.72 9.84 5.48
C THR A 10 5.22 9.66 5.26
N ARG A 11 5.69 8.51 4.78
CA ARG A 11 7.11 8.24 4.49
C ARG A 11 7.28 7.05 3.52
N GLY A 12 8.53 6.86 3.05
CA GLY A 12 8.95 5.70 2.28
C GLY A 12 8.12 5.47 1.01
N ILE A 13 7.76 4.21 0.74
CA ILE A 13 7.02 3.82 -0.46
C ILE A 13 5.65 4.51 -0.53
N GLY A 14 4.93 4.62 0.59
CA GLY A 14 3.62 5.28 0.63
C GLY A 14 3.69 6.75 0.27
N TYR A 15 4.69 7.47 0.77
CA TYR A 15 4.93 8.87 0.43
C TYR A 15 5.30 9.03 -1.05
N ALA A 16 6.23 8.21 -1.55
CA ALA A 16 6.62 8.24 -2.96
C ALA A 16 5.43 7.94 -3.89
N THR A 17 4.56 7.01 -3.47
CA THR A 17 3.32 6.68 -4.19
C THR A 17 2.35 7.86 -4.21
N ALA A 18 2.06 8.45 -3.04
CA ALA A 18 1.18 9.63 -2.94
C ALA A 18 1.71 10.80 -3.78
N LYS A 19 3.01 11.09 -3.69
CA LYS A 19 3.68 12.13 -4.49
C LYS A 19 3.52 11.89 -5.98
N ARG A 20 3.78 10.68 -6.45
CA ARG A 20 3.69 10.31 -7.86
C ARG A 20 2.26 10.37 -8.39
N LEU A 21 1.27 9.95 -7.59
CA LEU A 21 -0.14 10.05 -7.94
C LEU A 21 -0.58 11.51 -8.12
N LEU A 22 -0.17 12.40 -7.22
CA LEU A 22 -0.47 13.83 -7.29
C LEU A 22 0.20 14.51 -8.50
N GLN A 23 1.46 14.14 -8.79
CA GLN A 23 2.19 14.68 -9.95
C GLN A 23 1.55 14.30 -11.29
N ARG A 24 0.92 13.13 -11.40
CA ARG A 24 0.18 12.71 -12.60
C ARG A 24 -1.10 13.52 -12.82
N GLY A 25 -1.66 14.11 -11.78
CA GLY A 25 -2.81 15.01 -11.85
C GLY A 25 -2.47 16.45 -12.23
N ASP A 26 -1.19 16.81 -12.32
CA ASP A 26 -0.74 18.15 -12.69
C ASP A 26 -0.51 18.22 -14.21
N GLU A 27 -1.37 18.95 -14.92
CA GLU A 27 -1.36 19.12 -16.39
C GLU A 27 -0.04 19.66 -16.96
N ARG A 28 0.84 20.24 -16.13
CA ARG A 28 2.13 20.80 -16.54
C ARG A 28 3.15 19.80 -17.04
N HIS A 29 2.92 18.49 -16.86
CA HIS A 29 3.81 17.42 -17.34
C HIS A 29 3.23 16.63 -18.53
N LEU A 30 2.09 17.06 -19.08
CA LEU A 30 1.40 16.40 -20.19
C LEU A 30 1.61 17.11 -21.53
N ALA A 31 2.86 17.26 -21.94
CA ALA A 31 3.16 17.42 -23.35
C ALA A 31 3.16 16.04 -24.01
N ALA A 32 2.03 15.63 -24.53
CA ALA A 32 1.70 14.55 -25.45
C ALA A 32 0.80 13.43 -24.89
N ALA A 33 -0.40 13.38 -25.47
CA ALA A 33 -1.31 12.24 -25.62
C ALA A 33 -1.98 11.66 -24.36
N GLN A 34 -3.30 11.82 -24.35
CA GLN A 34 -4.33 11.23 -23.48
C GLN A 34 -4.44 11.88 -22.09
N ALA A 35 -5.55 12.60 -21.88
CA ALA A 35 -5.95 13.15 -20.61
C ALA A 35 -5.89 12.08 -19.51
N GLN A 36 -4.88 12.13 -18.65
CA GLN A 36 -4.79 11.24 -17.49
C GLN A 36 -5.86 11.65 -16.47
N PRO A 37 -6.51 10.71 -15.78
CA PRO A 37 -7.56 11.05 -14.84
C PRO A 37 -7.02 11.93 -13.71
N HIS A 38 -7.67 13.06 -13.46
CA HIS A 38 -7.43 13.84 -12.25
C HIS A 38 -7.55 12.94 -11.03
N VAL A 39 -6.54 12.96 -10.16
CA VAL A 39 -6.46 12.11 -8.98
C VAL A 39 -6.56 12.96 -7.72
N ARG A 40 -7.41 12.54 -6.79
CA ARG A 40 -7.43 13.00 -5.39
C ARG A 40 -6.79 11.92 -4.53
N VAL A 41 -5.82 12.28 -3.71
CA VAL A 41 -5.15 11.38 -2.77
C VAL A 41 -5.60 11.69 -1.35
N ILE A 42 -6.11 10.68 -0.65
CA ILE A 42 -6.30 10.71 0.80
C ILE A 42 -5.10 9.97 1.41
N ALA A 43 -4.20 10.75 1.99
CA ALA A 43 -3.00 10.25 2.64
C ALA A 43 -3.31 9.88 4.09
N LEU A 44 -3.39 8.58 4.41
CA LEU A 44 -3.63 8.10 5.77
C LEU A 44 -2.31 7.80 6.48
N GLY A 45 -2.17 8.30 7.70
CA GLY A 45 -1.01 8.07 8.53
C GLY A 45 -1.17 8.62 9.94
N ARG A 46 -0.27 8.27 10.86
CA ARG A 46 -0.35 8.68 12.26
C ARG A 46 0.19 10.09 12.53
N ASN A 47 1.21 10.47 11.80
CA ASN A 47 1.91 11.74 12.03
C ASN A 47 2.29 12.39 10.69
N PHE A 48 1.93 13.64 10.53
CA PHE A 48 2.14 14.44 9.34
C PHE A 48 3.16 15.58 9.52
N ALA A 49 3.95 15.59 10.61
CA ALA A 49 4.90 16.67 10.92
C ALA A 49 5.91 16.92 9.78
N ASN A 50 6.36 15.84 9.09
CA ASN A 50 7.31 15.92 7.97
C ASN A 50 6.65 15.56 6.63
N PHE A 51 5.35 15.77 6.51
CA PHE A 51 4.62 15.48 5.28
C PHE A 51 4.50 16.75 4.45
N GLU A 52 5.26 16.81 3.37
CA GLU A 52 5.42 18.00 2.52
C GLU A 52 4.44 18.08 1.35
N LEU A 53 3.69 16.99 1.10
CA LEU A 53 2.69 17.02 0.02
C LEU A 53 1.51 17.87 0.43
N ASP A 54 1.14 18.82 -0.45
CA ASP A 54 0.08 19.77 -0.24
C ASP A 54 -0.69 20.02 -1.53
N GLY A 55 -1.80 20.74 -1.44
CA GLY A 55 -2.62 21.12 -2.58
C GLY A 55 -4.07 20.63 -2.51
N PRO A 56 -4.94 21.12 -3.41
CA PRO A 56 -6.39 20.86 -3.35
C PRO A 56 -6.77 19.38 -3.54
N ASN A 57 -5.86 18.59 -4.10
CA ASN A 57 -6.09 17.17 -4.38
C ASN A 57 -5.37 16.25 -3.36
N CYS A 58 -4.78 16.81 -2.28
CA CYS A 58 -4.11 16.06 -1.23
C CYS A 58 -4.78 16.28 0.11
N GLU A 59 -5.44 15.26 0.62
CA GLU A 59 -6.06 15.27 1.94
C GLU A 59 -5.23 14.49 2.95
N ARG A 60 -5.00 15.04 4.14
CA ARG A 60 -4.32 14.38 5.25
C ARG A 60 -5.35 13.74 6.17
N LEU A 61 -5.25 12.46 6.40
CA LEU A 61 -6.16 11.70 7.26
C LEU A 61 -5.38 11.07 8.42
N PRO A 62 -5.30 11.74 9.59
CA PRO A 62 -4.67 11.19 10.78
C PRO A 62 -5.46 9.99 11.31
N PHE A 63 -4.82 8.81 11.34
CA PHE A 63 -5.43 7.61 11.91
C PHE A 63 -4.36 6.57 12.26
N ASP A 64 -4.56 5.84 13.37
CA ASP A 64 -3.71 4.71 13.77
C ASP A 64 -4.38 3.39 13.40
N LEU A 65 -3.85 2.70 12.41
CA LEU A 65 -4.39 1.43 11.92
C LEU A 65 -4.30 0.27 12.94
N ARG A 66 -3.67 0.47 14.09
CA ARG A 66 -3.74 -0.51 15.20
C ARG A 66 -5.10 -0.50 15.89
N ASP A 67 -5.83 0.59 15.77
CA ASP A 67 -7.23 0.69 16.21
C ASP A 67 -8.15 0.10 15.13
N VAL A 68 -8.12 -1.21 15.04
CA VAL A 68 -8.85 -1.96 14.00
C VAL A 68 -10.37 -1.78 14.15
N ASP A 69 -10.86 -1.72 15.38
CA ASP A 69 -12.29 -1.58 15.67
C ASP A 69 -12.86 -0.23 15.21
N ALA A 70 -12.03 0.80 15.12
CA ALA A 70 -12.44 2.11 14.63
C ALA A 70 -12.44 2.24 13.09
N ILE A 71 -11.93 1.25 12.34
CA ILE A 71 -11.80 1.33 10.87
C ILE A 71 -13.18 1.42 10.19
N GLU A 72 -14.20 0.75 10.69
CA GLU A 72 -15.54 0.82 10.10
C GLU A 72 -16.11 2.23 10.18
N ALA A 73 -15.98 2.90 11.33
CA ALA A 73 -16.40 4.29 11.50
C ALA A 73 -15.57 5.25 10.62
N LEU A 74 -14.26 5.02 10.51
CA LEU A 74 -13.40 5.76 9.58
C LEU A 74 -13.91 5.63 8.15
N CYS A 75 -14.16 4.41 7.68
CA CYS A 75 -14.63 4.14 6.32
C CYS A 75 -16.00 4.77 6.03
N ALA A 76 -16.91 4.80 7.02
CA ALA A 76 -18.22 5.43 6.87
C ALA A 76 -18.11 6.94 6.57
N GLY A 77 -17.10 7.62 7.10
CA GLY A 77 -16.82 9.04 6.84
C GLY A 77 -16.10 9.32 5.52
N LEU A 78 -15.58 8.30 4.82
CA LEU A 78 -14.86 8.52 3.58
C LEU A 78 -15.79 8.73 2.37
N PRO A 79 -15.37 9.58 1.40
CA PRO A 79 -16.03 9.64 0.10
C PRO A 79 -15.94 8.29 -0.63
N PRO A 80 -16.60 8.13 -1.79
CA PRO A 80 -16.37 6.97 -2.66
C PRO A 80 -14.88 6.84 -3.00
N ILE A 81 -14.31 5.66 -2.76
CA ILE A 81 -12.90 5.34 -3.00
C ILE A 81 -12.81 4.49 -4.26
N ASP A 82 -12.06 4.95 -5.26
CA ASP A 82 -11.79 4.20 -6.49
C ASP A 82 -10.62 3.24 -6.33
N VAL A 83 -9.62 3.63 -5.53
CA VAL A 83 -8.41 2.82 -5.31
C VAL A 83 -8.01 2.83 -3.85
N LEU A 84 -7.80 1.63 -3.30
CA LEU A 84 -7.22 1.43 -1.97
C LEU A 84 -5.79 0.89 -2.11
N ILE A 85 -4.82 1.59 -1.52
CA ILE A 85 -3.42 1.14 -1.44
C ILE A 85 -3.07 0.85 0.02
N ASN A 86 -3.08 -0.43 0.38
CA ASN A 86 -2.68 -0.93 1.68
C ASN A 86 -1.15 -1.02 1.76
N ASN A 87 -0.51 0.10 2.10
CA ASN A 87 0.93 0.21 2.18
C ASN A 87 1.44 0.30 3.63
N ALA A 88 0.63 0.73 4.58
CA ALA A 88 1.04 0.77 5.98
C ALA A 88 1.56 -0.60 6.44
N ALA A 89 2.68 -0.59 7.13
CA ALA A 89 3.25 -1.79 7.71
C ALA A 89 4.07 -1.49 8.96
N MET A 90 4.14 -2.47 9.84
CA MET A 90 4.98 -2.48 11.02
C MET A 90 5.97 -3.63 10.93
N LEU A 91 7.22 -3.34 11.27
CA LEU A 91 8.35 -4.26 11.43
C LEU A 91 9.06 -3.86 12.73
N THR A 92 9.37 -4.81 13.59
CA THR A 92 10.04 -4.55 14.88
C THR A 92 11.51 -4.89 14.87
N SER A 93 11.94 -5.77 13.95
CA SER A 93 13.30 -6.32 13.86
C SER A 93 13.76 -7.07 15.12
N GLN A 94 12.80 -7.60 15.90
CA GLN A 94 13.08 -8.41 17.09
C GLN A 94 13.29 -9.88 16.72
N SER A 95 14.06 -10.60 17.55
CA SER A 95 14.12 -12.07 17.47
C SER A 95 12.76 -12.67 17.87
N PHE A 96 12.49 -13.88 17.41
CA PHE A 96 11.19 -14.51 17.66
C PHE A 96 10.90 -14.69 19.15
N GLU A 97 11.91 -15.02 19.93
CA GLU A 97 11.84 -15.28 21.38
C GLU A 97 11.63 -14.00 22.18
N GLU A 98 12.09 -12.85 21.67
CA GLU A 98 12.00 -11.55 22.36
C GLU A 98 10.74 -10.76 22.00
N TYR A 99 9.92 -11.28 21.09
CA TYR A 99 8.71 -10.60 20.67
C TYR A 99 7.71 -10.45 21.80
N SER A 100 7.45 -9.22 22.20
CA SER A 100 6.45 -8.95 23.21
C SER A 100 5.04 -9.29 22.71
N PRO A 101 4.11 -9.72 23.60
CA PRO A 101 2.72 -9.90 23.21
C PRO A 101 2.08 -8.64 22.61
N LYS A 102 2.55 -7.45 23.00
CA LYS A 102 2.10 -6.18 22.47
C LYS A 102 2.59 -5.99 21.03
N ASP A 103 3.88 -6.16 20.77
CA ASP A 103 4.45 -5.95 19.45
C ASP A 103 3.87 -6.93 18.44
N ARG A 104 3.67 -8.19 18.84
CA ARG A 104 2.99 -9.18 18.02
C ARG A 104 1.58 -8.71 17.62
N ARG A 105 0.78 -8.25 18.59
CA ARG A 105 -0.56 -7.73 18.30
C ARG A 105 -0.51 -6.52 17.37
N ASP A 106 0.40 -5.59 17.62
CA ASP A 106 0.55 -4.38 16.82
C ASP A 106 0.93 -4.71 15.36
N VAL A 107 1.81 -5.72 15.15
CA VAL A 107 2.17 -6.19 13.80
C VAL A 107 0.97 -6.86 13.11
N ILE A 108 0.25 -7.74 13.80
CA ILE A 108 -0.93 -8.42 13.25
C ILE A 108 -2.02 -7.39 12.92
N ALA A 109 -2.33 -6.49 13.85
CA ALA A 109 -3.31 -5.44 13.65
C ALA A 109 -2.98 -4.57 12.42
N THR A 110 -1.74 -4.07 12.34
CA THR A 110 -1.33 -3.16 11.27
C THR A 110 -1.22 -3.86 9.91
N ASN A 111 -0.63 -5.07 9.87
CA ASN A 111 -0.22 -5.69 8.61
C ASN A 111 -1.27 -6.65 8.03
N ILE A 112 -2.21 -7.14 8.84
CA ILE A 112 -3.22 -8.14 8.44
C ILE A 112 -4.63 -7.61 8.66
N GLU A 113 -4.98 -7.27 9.91
CA GLU A 113 -6.37 -6.96 10.27
C GLU A 113 -6.82 -5.64 9.66
N ALA A 114 -6.01 -4.59 9.77
CA ALA A 114 -6.37 -3.29 9.20
C ALA A 114 -6.56 -3.33 7.66
N PRO A 115 -5.66 -3.93 6.85
CA PRO A 115 -5.93 -4.13 5.43
C PRO A 115 -7.22 -4.93 5.17
N ALA A 116 -7.46 -5.99 5.94
CA ALA A 116 -8.67 -6.81 5.81
C ALA A 116 -9.94 -5.99 6.08
N GLU A 117 -9.96 -5.22 7.18
CA GLU A 117 -11.09 -4.37 7.56
C GLU A 117 -11.34 -3.23 6.56
N LEU A 118 -10.27 -2.56 6.10
CA LEU A 118 -10.40 -1.55 5.05
C LEU A 118 -11.03 -2.14 3.79
N ILE A 119 -10.58 -3.34 3.38
CA ILE A 119 -11.14 -4.02 2.20
C ILE A 119 -12.60 -4.42 2.48
N ARG A 120 -12.90 -4.99 3.65
CA ARG A 120 -14.27 -5.39 4.04
C ARG A 120 -15.25 -4.22 3.95
N CYS A 121 -14.82 -3.03 4.38
CA CYS A 121 -15.66 -1.84 4.37
C CYS A 121 -15.76 -1.16 2.98
N LEU A 122 -14.66 -1.13 2.22
CA LEU A 122 -14.59 -0.34 1.00
C LEU A 122 -14.94 -1.13 -0.27
N ALA A 123 -14.58 -2.43 -0.36
CA ALA A 123 -14.84 -3.21 -1.57
C ALA A 123 -16.34 -3.31 -1.95
N PRO A 124 -17.27 -3.50 -1.00
CA PRO A 124 -18.71 -3.46 -1.33
C PRO A 124 -19.16 -2.10 -1.89
N ARG A 125 -18.55 -1.00 -1.42
CA ARG A 125 -18.85 0.34 -1.94
C ARG A 125 -18.24 0.58 -3.32
N MET A 126 -17.06 0.00 -3.61
CA MET A 126 -16.43 0.05 -4.92
C MET A 126 -17.30 -0.62 -5.99
N LYS A 127 -17.94 -1.75 -5.70
CA LYS A 127 -18.84 -2.45 -6.63
C LYS A 127 -19.97 -1.55 -7.16
N LEU A 128 -20.35 -0.52 -6.43
CA LEU A 128 -21.38 0.43 -6.81
C LEU A 128 -20.86 1.54 -7.74
N LEU A 129 -19.56 1.62 -7.97
CA LEU A 129 -18.95 2.60 -8.86
C LEU A 129 -18.95 2.07 -10.29
N LEU A 130 -20.07 2.22 -10.99
CA LEU A 130 -20.17 1.82 -12.39
C LEU A 130 -19.21 2.65 -13.24
N ARG A 131 -18.31 1.98 -13.98
CA ARG A 131 -17.32 2.58 -14.87
C ARG A 131 -17.48 2.02 -16.29
N GLU A 132 -17.17 2.85 -17.28
CA GLU A 132 -17.24 2.45 -18.70
C GLU A 132 -16.26 1.33 -19.06
N ASP A 133 -15.11 1.26 -18.35
CA ASP A 133 -14.06 0.24 -18.52
C ASP A 133 -14.38 -1.08 -17.77
N GLY A 134 -15.52 -1.20 -17.12
CA GLY A 134 -15.92 -2.37 -16.33
C GLY A 134 -15.17 -2.54 -15.01
N ILE A 135 -14.19 -1.67 -14.70
CA ILE A 135 -13.43 -1.70 -13.45
C ILE A 135 -14.06 -0.77 -12.43
N CYS A 136 -14.78 -1.36 -11.48
CA CYS A 136 -15.45 -0.61 -10.41
C CYS A 136 -14.48 -0.09 -9.35
N GLY A 137 -13.39 -0.82 -9.08
CA GLY A 137 -12.39 -0.42 -8.09
C GLY A 137 -11.10 -1.21 -8.18
N ARG A 138 -10.05 -0.71 -7.52
CA ARG A 138 -8.75 -1.39 -7.43
C ARG A 138 -8.24 -1.40 -6.00
N ILE A 139 -7.67 -2.53 -5.59
CA ILE A 139 -7.05 -2.72 -4.28
C ILE A 139 -5.63 -3.21 -4.51
N ILE A 140 -4.65 -2.49 -4.00
CA ILE A 140 -3.24 -2.84 -4.11
C ILE A 140 -2.67 -3.05 -2.71
N ASN A 141 -2.30 -4.29 -2.40
CA ASN A 141 -1.70 -4.68 -1.14
C ASN A 141 -0.17 -4.66 -1.25
N ILE A 142 0.50 -3.90 -0.40
CA ILE A 142 1.98 -3.86 -0.39
C ILE A 142 2.49 -4.95 0.56
N ALA A 143 2.78 -6.09 -0.03
CA ALA A 143 3.36 -7.24 0.63
C ALA A 143 4.89 -7.09 0.82
N SER A 144 5.65 -8.14 0.65
CA SER A 144 7.12 -8.17 0.65
C SER A 144 7.63 -9.51 0.11
N VAL A 145 8.84 -9.54 -0.42
CA VAL A 145 9.55 -10.80 -0.69
C VAL A 145 9.69 -11.68 0.56
N ALA A 146 9.68 -11.07 1.75
CA ALA A 146 9.64 -11.78 3.04
C ALA A 146 8.44 -12.72 3.19
N GLY A 147 7.35 -12.46 2.47
CA GLY A 147 6.17 -13.32 2.47
C GLY A 147 6.33 -14.61 1.67
N PHE A 148 7.35 -14.73 0.82
CA PHE A 148 7.64 -15.93 0.03
C PHE A 148 8.75 -16.78 0.64
N GLY A 149 9.85 -16.16 1.07
CA GLY A 149 11.08 -16.84 1.46
C GLY A 149 11.35 -16.90 2.97
N GLY A 150 10.43 -16.41 3.79
CA GLY A 150 10.66 -16.21 5.21
C GLY A 150 11.43 -14.92 5.52
N HIS A 151 11.50 -14.59 6.81
CA HIS A 151 12.17 -13.37 7.30
C HIS A 151 12.66 -13.58 8.75
N PRO A 152 13.81 -13.00 9.16
CA PRO A 152 14.28 -13.10 10.55
C PRO A 152 13.27 -12.55 11.57
N ASP A 153 12.56 -11.46 11.24
CA ASP A 153 11.35 -11.05 11.96
C ASP A 153 10.19 -11.94 11.48
N VAL A 154 9.95 -13.02 12.23
CA VAL A 154 8.99 -14.08 11.85
C VAL A 154 7.57 -13.54 11.72
N TRP A 155 7.14 -12.67 12.61
CA TRP A 155 5.79 -12.10 12.57
C TRP A 155 5.59 -11.18 11.37
N TYR A 156 6.62 -10.42 11.02
CA TYR A 156 6.59 -9.62 9.79
C TYR A 156 6.47 -10.51 8.55
N GLY A 157 7.36 -11.51 8.41
CA GLY A 157 7.32 -12.46 7.29
C GLY A 157 5.96 -13.15 7.17
N ALA A 158 5.45 -13.68 8.28
CA ALA A 158 4.14 -14.33 8.34
C ALA A 158 3.01 -13.37 7.93
N SER A 159 3.04 -12.13 8.40
CA SER A 159 2.03 -11.12 8.03
C SER A 159 2.03 -10.79 6.53
N LYS A 160 3.22 -10.73 5.92
CA LYS A 160 3.34 -10.47 4.48
C LYS A 160 2.94 -11.68 3.63
N GLY A 161 3.18 -12.91 4.11
CA GLY A 161 2.63 -14.13 3.52
C GLY A 161 1.10 -14.20 3.60
N ALA A 162 0.53 -13.83 4.75
CA ALA A 162 -0.92 -13.73 4.93
C ALA A 162 -1.55 -12.73 3.94
N LEU A 163 -0.93 -11.55 3.77
CA LEU A 163 -1.42 -10.53 2.84
C LEU A 163 -1.36 -10.97 1.37
N LEU A 164 -0.34 -11.74 0.97
CA LEU A 164 -0.25 -12.35 -0.37
C LEU A 164 -1.38 -13.36 -0.61
N ASN A 165 -1.63 -14.24 0.36
CA ASN A 165 -2.71 -15.22 0.24
C ASN A 165 -4.09 -14.55 0.24
N MET A 166 -4.30 -13.59 1.13
CA MET A 166 -5.53 -12.79 1.20
C MET A 166 -5.81 -12.07 -0.11
N THR A 167 -4.78 -11.51 -0.76
CA THR A 167 -4.90 -10.88 -2.09
C THR A 167 -5.52 -11.84 -3.10
N LYS A 168 -5.02 -13.07 -3.21
CA LYS A 168 -5.54 -14.08 -4.15
C LYS A 168 -6.99 -14.47 -3.85
N SER A 169 -7.31 -14.63 -2.57
CA SER A 169 -8.66 -14.97 -2.13
C SER A 169 -9.66 -13.85 -2.47
N LEU A 170 -9.27 -12.60 -2.22
CA LEU A 170 -10.10 -11.43 -2.48
C LEU A 170 -10.22 -11.12 -3.98
N ALA A 171 -9.18 -11.40 -4.77
CA ALA A 171 -9.24 -11.30 -6.23
C ALA A 171 -10.30 -12.26 -6.82
N LYS A 172 -10.38 -13.48 -6.29
CA LYS A 172 -11.43 -14.44 -6.68
C LYS A 172 -12.82 -13.98 -6.23
N LEU A 173 -12.93 -13.41 -5.03
CA LEU A 173 -14.20 -12.99 -4.46
C LEU A 173 -14.77 -11.76 -5.16
N TYR A 174 -13.96 -10.75 -5.42
CA TYR A 174 -14.40 -9.44 -5.89
C TYR A 174 -14.17 -9.20 -7.39
N GLY A 175 -13.32 -10.00 -8.04
CA GLY A 175 -13.05 -9.88 -9.48
C GLY A 175 -14.30 -9.97 -10.35
N PRO A 176 -15.23 -10.94 -10.12
CA PRO A 176 -16.49 -11.01 -10.88
C PRO A 176 -17.36 -9.74 -10.78
N ASP A 177 -17.16 -8.93 -9.73
CA ASP A 177 -17.88 -7.68 -9.51
C ASP A 177 -17.08 -6.44 -9.98
N GLY A 178 -16.01 -6.62 -10.76
CA GLY A 178 -15.21 -5.52 -11.31
C GLY A 178 -14.25 -4.87 -10.30
N VAL A 179 -13.97 -5.46 -9.13
CA VAL A 179 -12.97 -4.96 -8.19
C VAL A 179 -11.70 -5.80 -8.29
N MET A 180 -10.64 -5.19 -8.86
CA MET A 180 -9.36 -5.85 -9.06
C MET A 180 -8.49 -5.77 -7.80
N VAL A 181 -8.02 -6.92 -7.32
CA VAL A 181 -7.19 -7.00 -6.11
C VAL A 181 -5.83 -7.58 -6.47
N ASN A 182 -4.78 -6.79 -6.29
CA ASN A 182 -3.41 -7.17 -6.62
C ASN A 182 -2.45 -6.91 -5.47
N ALA A 183 -1.28 -7.54 -5.50
CA ALA A 183 -0.20 -7.25 -4.56
C ALA A 183 1.08 -6.83 -5.28
N VAL A 184 1.83 -5.96 -4.63
CA VAL A 184 3.24 -5.70 -4.93
C VAL A 184 4.06 -6.26 -3.79
N ALA A 185 5.11 -7.03 -4.09
CA ALA A 185 6.01 -7.62 -3.09
C ALA A 185 7.41 -7.03 -3.25
N PRO A 186 7.70 -5.84 -2.71
CA PRO A 186 9.00 -5.22 -2.83
C PRO A 186 10.10 -6.07 -2.17
N GLY A 187 11.27 -6.05 -2.80
CA GLY A 187 12.53 -6.43 -2.17
C GLY A 187 13.09 -5.30 -1.29
N PRO A 188 14.35 -5.39 -0.87
CA PRO A 188 15.01 -4.36 -0.09
C PRO A 188 14.95 -2.99 -0.78
N THR A 189 14.34 -2.01 -0.09
CA THR A 189 14.06 -0.68 -0.62
C THR A 189 14.59 0.38 0.33
N LYS A 190 15.24 1.42 -0.19
CA LYS A 190 15.73 2.55 0.59
C LYS A 190 14.56 3.35 1.16
N THR A 191 14.38 3.23 2.46
CA THR A 191 13.38 3.92 3.27
C THR A 191 13.98 4.19 4.64
N SER A 192 13.31 4.92 5.51
CA SER A 192 13.77 5.12 6.89
C SER A 192 14.00 3.81 7.67
N MET A 193 13.39 2.72 7.24
CA MET A 193 13.62 1.38 7.76
C MET A 193 14.99 0.82 7.34
N PHE A 194 15.45 1.13 6.12
CA PHE A 194 16.76 0.78 5.61
C PHE A 194 17.91 1.48 6.37
N ASP A 195 17.71 2.74 6.78
CA ASP A 195 18.76 3.50 7.45
C ASP A 195 19.17 2.87 8.78
N GLN A 196 18.25 2.15 9.41
CA GLN A 196 18.45 1.45 10.68
C GLN A 196 19.22 0.12 10.55
N LEU A 197 19.43 -0.38 9.32
CA LEU A 197 20.11 -1.66 9.10
C LEU A 197 21.64 -1.51 9.28
N PRO A 198 22.32 -2.45 9.97
CA PRO A 198 23.77 -2.53 10.01
C PRO A 198 24.37 -2.68 8.61
N GLN A 199 25.61 -2.15 8.41
CA GLN A 199 26.27 -2.21 7.10
C GLN A 199 26.44 -3.65 6.58
N SER A 200 26.76 -4.59 7.46
CA SER A 200 26.89 -6.02 7.11
C SER A 200 25.64 -6.59 6.48
N ARG A 201 24.45 -6.20 6.97
CA ARG A 201 23.16 -6.62 6.41
C ARG A 201 22.88 -5.94 5.08
N LYS A 202 23.27 -4.68 4.93
CA LYS A 202 23.17 -3.98 3.65
C LYS A 202 24.01 -4.65 2.57
N ASP A 203 25.23 -5.06 2.92
CA ASP A 203 26.15 -5.77 2.01
C ASP A 203 25.66 -7.17 1.65
N GLU A 204 25.06 -7.88 2.61
CA GLU A 204 24.42 -9.17 2.38
C GLU A 204 23.25 -9.03 1.38
N PHE A 205 22.34 -8.09 1.61
CA PHE A 205 21.22 -7.84 0.70
C PHE A 205 21.67 -7.43 -0.71
N ASN A 206 22.69 -6.59 -0.82
CA ASN A 206 23.26 -6.20 -2.13
C ASN A 206 23.80 -7.42 -2.91
N ARG A 207 24.30 -8.44 -2.20
CA ARG A 207 24.74 -9.69 -2.85
C ARG A 207 23.58 -10.58 -3.29
N LEU A 208 22.50 -10.62 -2.52
CA LEU A 208 21.33 -11.46 -2.79
C LEU A 208 20.40 -10.87 -3.85
N VAL A 209 20.29 -9.54 -3.92
CA VAL A 209 19.44 -8.86 -4.91
C VAL A 209 20.09 -8.93 -6.30
N PHE A 210 19.34 -9.39 -7.29
CA PHE A 210 19.87 -9.53 -8.66
C PHE A 210 20.34 -8.21 -9.27
N ALA A 211 19.68 -7.09 -8.93
CA ALA A 211 20.09 -5.75 -9.36
C ALA A 211 21.35 -5.21 -8.62
N ARG A 212 21.87 -5.96 -7.63
CA ARG A 212 23.05 -5.59 -6.83
C ARG A 212 22.95 -4.23 -6.14
N ARG A 213 21.74 -3.76 -5.90
CA ARG A 213 21.42 -2.54 -5.17
C ARG A 213 20.04 -2.61 -4.56
N PHE A 214 19.80 -1.76 -3.58
CA PHE A 214 18.44 -1.52 -3.08
C PHE A 214 17.63 -0.73 -4.11
N ALA A 215 16.32 -0.99 -4.13
CA ALA A 215 15.41 -0.17 -4.91
C ALA A 215 15.22 1.21 -4.24
N GLU A 216 15.00 2.23 -5.04
CA GLU A 216 14.47 3.50 -4.56
C GLU A 216 12.96 3.38 -4.32
N ALA A 217 12.42 4.10 -3.32
CA ALA A 217 10.98 4.07 -3.03
C ALA A 217 10.14 4.48 -4.25
N ASP A 218 10.65 5.38 -5.08
CA ASP A 218 10.00 5.83 -6.31
C ASP A 218 9.91 4.71 -7.39
N GLU A 219 10.87 3.79 -7.45
CA GLU A 219 10.80 2.65 -8.38
C GLU A 219 9.61 1.73 -8.03
N ILE A 220 9.40 1.49 -6.73
CA ILE A 220 8.24 0.71 -6.26
C ILE A 220 6.95 1.49 -6.50
N ALA A 221 6.95 2.80 -6.24
CA ALA A 221 5.80 3.66 -6.48
C ALA A 221 5.34 3.66 -7.94
N LYS A 222 6.25 3.55 -8.92
CA LYS A 222 5.91 3.40 -10.35
C LYS A 222 5.03 2.19 -10.60
N VAL A 223 5.39 1.04 -10.05
CA VAL A 223 4.62 -0.20 -10.19
C VAL A 223 3.26 -0.08 -9.52
N ILE A 224 3.22 0.50 -8.32
CA ILE A 224 1.96 0.72 -7.59
C ILE A 224 1.03 1.64 -8.39
N CYS A 225 1.55 2.75 -8.93
CA CYS A 225 0.77 3.68 -9.74
C CYS A 225 0.25 3.04 -11.03
N TYR A 226 1.05 2.19 -11.69
CA TYR A 226 0.61 1.41 -12.85
C TYR A 226 -0.57 0.50 -12.49
N LEU A 227 -0.47 -0.28 -11.42
CA LEU A 227 -1.56 -1.14 -10.96
C LEU A 227 -2.80 -0.34 -10.54
N ALA A 228 -2.61 0.85 -9.97
CA ALA A 228 -3.69 1.72 -9.51
C ALA A 228 -4.49 2.36 -10.65
N LEU A 229 -3.84 2.71 -11.76
CA LEU A 229 -4.43 3.60 -12.76
C LEU A 229 -4.50 2.99 -14.17
N GLU A 230 -3.58 2.10 -14.53
CA GLU A 230 -3.32 1.72 -15.93
C GLU A 230 -3.46 0.23 -16.21
N ALA A 231 -3.25 -0.64 -15.20
CA ALA A 231 -3.25 -2.08 -15.41
C ALA A 231 -4.59 -2.56 -16.00
N PRO A 232 -4.57 -3.45 -17.01
CA PRO A 232 -5.81 -4.00 -17.57
C PRO A 232 -6.56 -4.86 -16.54
N GLU A 233 -7.86 -5.07 -16.76
CA GLU A 233 -8.73 -5.86 -15.87
C GLU A 233 -8.28 -7.31 -15.68
N TYR A 234 -7.56 -7.86 -16.67
CA TYR A 234 -7.05 -9.23 -16.61
C TYR A 234 -5.89 -9.39 -15.59
N VAL A 235 -5.33 -8.28 -15.10
CA VAL A 235 -4.33 -8.27 -14.02
C VAL A 235 -5.08 -8.29 -12.68
N ASN A 236 -5.26 -9.50 -12.13
CA ASN A 236 -6.03 -9.72 -10.90
C ASN A 236 -5.52 -10.97 -10.16
N GLY A 237 -5.06 -10.81 -8.87
CA GLY A 237 -4.53 -11.90 -8.02
C GLY A 237 -3.06 -12.15 -8.17
#